data_f93c905782807146fd49d6028ec1f68b
#
_entry.id   f93c905782807146fd49d6028ec1f68b
#
_cell.length_a   1.000
_cell.length_b   1.000
_cell.length_c   1.000
_cell.angle_alpha   90.00
_cell.angle_beta   90.00
_cell.angle_gamma   90.00
#
_symmetry.space_group_name_H-M   'P 1'
#
loop_
_entity.id
_entity.type
_entity.pdbx_description
1 polymer ?
#
loop_
_entity_poly.entity_id
_entity_poly.type
_entity_poly.pdbx_seq_one_letter_code
_entity_poly.pdbx_strand_id
1 'polypeptide(L)'
;MALYLFHQGTNFHAYDYLGVHKTETGYVFRVWAPHAKEIFVVGDFNGWMDTNPMTCISEEGVWEATIDESMFGEGTKYKFLVRSQAGDVYKADPYAFYAEKAPATASVYYDISGYSWSDKKWLESRKKKMIEPKYETPVNIYELH
;
A
#
# COMPACT_ATOMS: atom_id res chain seq x y z
N MET A 1 -16.88 -0.41 -5.20
CA MET A 1 -16.33 0.11 -6.46
C MET A 1 -14.83 -0.22 -6.61
N ALA A 2 -13.92 0.18 -5.70
CA ALA A 2 -12.47 -0.04 -5.83
C ALA A 2 -12.08 -1.52 -5.97
N LEU A 3 -12.65 -2.42 -5.16
CA LEU A 3 -12.43 -3.87 -5.23
C LEU A 3 -12.82 -4.45 -6.61
N TYR A 4 -14.00 -4.09 -7.12
CA TYR A 4 -14.46 -4.52 -8.45
C TYR A 4 -13.48 -4.07 -9.56
N LEU A 5 -13.08 -2.80 -9.56
CA LEU A 5 -12.12 -2.28 -10.55
C LEU A 5 -10.74 -2.94 -10.42
N PHE A 6 -10.33 -3.30 -9.20
CA PHE A 6 -9.09 -4.04 -8.98
C PHE A 6 -9.14 -5.42 -9.67
N HIS A 7 -10.20 -6.19 -9.48
CA HIS A 7 -10.37 -7.50 -10.12
C HIS A 7 -10.54 -7.42 -11.63
N GLN A 8 -11.08 -6.31 -12.15
CA GLN A 8 -11.13 -6.05 -13.60
C GLN A 8 -9.77 -5.61 -14.19
N GLY A 9 -8.75 -5.38 -13.37
CA GLY A 9 -7.45 -4.86 -13.82
C GLY A 9 -7.48 -3.41 -14.32
N THR A 10 -8.50 -2.65 -13.95
CA THR A 10 -8.72 -1.25 -14.36
C THR A 10 -8.57 -0.23 -13.23
N ASN A 11 -8.22 -0.68 -12.02
CA ASN A 11 -7.94 0.21 -10.92
C ASN A 11 -6.47 0.65 -10.94
N PHE A 12 -6.16 1.75 -11.62
CA PHE A 12 -4.81 2.33 -11.66
C PHE A 12 -4.39 3.02 -10.35
N HIS A 13 -5.30 3.13 -9.38
CA HIS A 13 -5.09 3.66 -8.04
C HIS A 13 -5.31 2.58 -6.97
N ALA A 14 -4.84 1.36 -7.22
CA ALA A 14 -5.01 0.24 -6.28
C ALA A 14 -4.40 0.54 -4.89
N TYR A 15 -3.37 1.38 -4.83
CA TYR A 15 -2.74 1.85 -3.59
C TYR A 15 -3.65 2.74 -2.71
N ASP A 16 -4.74 3.30 -3.25
CA ASP A 16 -5.76 4.02 -2.46
C ASP A 16 -6.72 3.04 -1.76
N TYR A 17 -6.65 1.74 -2.09
CA TYR A 17 -7.52 0.72 -1.53
C TYR A 17 -6.75 -0.40 -0.81
N LEU A 18 -5.71 -0.96 -1.45
CA LEU A 18 -4.82 -1.97 -0.87
C LEU A 18 -3.74 -1.31 -0.01
N GLY A 19 -3.15 -2.08 0.91
CA GLY A 19 -2.21 -1.58 1.91
C GLY A 19 -2.91 -1.20 3.21
N VAL A 20 -2.34 -0.24 3.93
CA VAL A 20 -2.85 0.24 5.23
C VAL A 20 -3.41 1.65 5.09
N HIS A 21 -4.66 1.82 5.50
CA HIS A 21 -5.34 3.11 5.46
C HIS A 21 -5.93 3.46 6.81
N LYS A 22 -5.73 4.71 7.25
CA LYS A 22 -6.34 5.23 8.46
C LYS A 22 -7.85 5.42 8.26
N THR A 23 -8.62 5.05 9.27
CA THR A 23 -10.06 5.25 9.37
C THR A 23 -10.39 6.09 10.61
N GLU A 24 -11.67 6.32 10.89
CA GLU A 24 -12.10 7.07 12.08
C GLU A 24 -11.78 6.34 13.39
N THR A 25 -11.69 5.00 13.38
CA THR A 25 -11.55 4.16 14.58
C THR A 25 -10.27 3.34 14.61
N GLY A 26 -9.40 3.47 13.61
CA GLY A 26 -8.16 2.67 13.55
C GLY A 26 -7.59 2.60 12.15
N TYR A 27 -7.03 1.45 11.81
CA TYR A 27 -6.32 1.21 10.56
C TYR A 27 -6.87 -0.03 9.88
N VAL A 28 -7.28 0.10 8.63
CA VAL A 28 -7.70 -1.02 7.79
C VAL A 28 -6.54 -1.51 6.94
N PHE A 29 -6.30 -2.81 6.99
CA PHE A 29 -5.28 -3.52 6.21
C PHE A 29 -5.96 -4.29 5.11
N ARG A 30 -5.48 -4.17 3.87
CA ARG A 30 -5.96 -4.95 2.74
C ARG A 30 -4.81 -5.51 1.92
N VAL A 31 -4.89 -6.80 1.61
CA VAL A 31 -3.89 -7.47 0.77
C VAL A 31 -4.56 -8.46 -0.17
N TRP A 32 -4.03 -8.57 -1.37
CA TRP A 32 -4.45 -9.58 -2.33
C TRP A 32 -3.55 -10.80 -2.24
N ALA A 33 -4.14 -11.94 -1.86
CA ALA A 33 -3.46 -13.22 -1.73
C ALA A 33 -4.43 -14.39 -2.05
N PRO A 34 -4.68 -14.66 -3.36
CA PRO A 34 -5.74 -15.57 -3.82
C PRO A 34 -5.50 -17.04 -3.43
N HIS A 35 -4.28 -17.41 -3.11
CA HIS A 35 -3.92 -18.79 -2.74
C HIS A 35 -3.70 -18.99 -1.23
N ALA A 36 -3.93 -17.96 -0.43
CA ALA A 36 -3.85 -18.05 1.02
C ALA A 36 -5.04 -18.82 1.60
N LYS A 37 -4.78 -19.60 2.66
CA LYS A 37 -5.80 -20.23 3.48
C LYS A 37 -6.18 -19.35 4.67
N GLU A 38 -5.18 -18.72 5.26
CA GLU A 38 -5.29 -17.78 6.38
C GLU A 38 -4.24 -16.70 6.23
N ILE A 39 -4.57 -15.49 6.65
CA ILE A 39 -3.61 -14.38 6.74
C ILE A 39 -3.77 -13.70 8.09
N PHE A 40 -2.65 -13.30 8.69
CA PHE A 40 -2.60 -12.54 9.93
C PHE A 40 -1.75 -11.28 9.72
N VAL A 41 -2.17 -10.19 10.31
CA VAL A 41 -1.30 -9.01 10.44
C VAL A 41 -0.44 -9.20 11.68
N VAL A 42 0.87 -9.20 11.51
CA VAL A 42 1.85 -9.36 12.59
C VAL A 42 2.79 -8.17 12.61
N GLY A 43 3.23 -7.75 13.79
CA GLY A 43 4.10 -6.59 13.91
C GLY A 43 4.43 -6.23 15.35
N ASP A 44 5.07 -5.09 15.53
CA ASP A 44 5.47 -4.59 16.85
C ASP A 44 4.29 -4.49 17.83
N PHE A 45 3.10 -4.17 17.32
CA PHE A 45 1.87 -3.95 18.08
C PHE A 45 1.31 -5.23 18.73
N ASN A 46 1.63 -6.42 18.24
CA ASN A 46 1.16 -7.71 18.77
C ASN A 46 2.31 -8.69 19.10
N GLY A 47 3.54 -8.17 19.20
CA GLY A 47 4.72 -9.00 19.45
C GLY A 47 5.03 -10.00 18.34
N TRP A 48 4.63 -9.71 17.11
CA TRP A 48 4.82 -10.55 15.93
C TRP A 48 4.05 -11.89 15.99
N MET A 49 2.99 -11.94 16.80
CA MET A 49 2.14 -13.12 16.97
C MET A 49 0.95 -13.09 16.01
N ASP A 50 0.41 -14.27 15.70
CA ASP A 50 -0.75 -14.49 14.81
C ASP A 50 -2.10 -14.25 15.52
N THR A 51 -2.21 -13.14 16.25
CA THR A 51 -3.40 -12.78 17.04
C THR A 51 -4.38 -11.89 16.28
N ASN A 52 -4.01 -11.37 15.11
CA ASN A 52 -4.85 -10.48 14.31
C ASN A 52 -5.16 -11.13 12.94
N PRO A 53 -6.13 -12.05 12.88
CA PRO A 53 -6.52 -12.70 11.63
C PRO A 53 -7.20 -11.72 10.68
N MET A 54 -6.99 -11.91 9.37
CA MET A 54 -7.69 -11.21 8.31
C MET A 54 -8.88 -12.04 7.81
N THR A 55 -9.92 -11.36 7.35
CA THR A 55 -11.09 -11.97 6.71
C THR A 55 -10.95 -11.86 5.20
N CYS A 56 -11.20 -12.96 4.48
CA CYS A 56 -11.31 -12.95 3.02
C CYS A 56 -12.61 -12.25 2.61
N ILE A 57 -12.52 -11.13 1.90
CA ILE A 57 -13.65 -10.27 1.54
C ILE A 57 -14.04 -10.37 0.06
N SER A 58 -13.32 -11.17 -0.74
CA SER A 58 -13.67 -11.45 -2.13
C SER A 58 -13.31 -12.87 -2.52
N GLU A 59 -14.05 -13.45 -3.47
CA GLU A 59 -13.79 -14.78 -4.02
C GLU A 59 -12.42 -14.85 -4.71
N GLU A 60 -11.93 -13.72 -5.23
CA GLU A 60 -10.63 -13.60 -5.89
C GLU A 60 -9.46 -13.37 -4.92
N GLY A 61 -9.72 -13.44 -3.58
CA GLY A 61 -8.70 -13.51 -2.56
C GLY A 61 -8.14 -12.16 -2.09
N VAL A 62 -8.98 -11.15 -1.93
CA VAL A 62 -8.64 -9.95 -1.15
C VAL A 62 -9.02 -10.18 0.30
N TRP A 63 -8.08 -9.87 1.19
CA TRP A 63 -8.19 -10.05 2.63
C TRP A 63 -8.18 -8.69 3.33
N GLU A 64 -8.94 -8.58 4.42
CA GLU A 64 -9.08 -7.35 5.19
C GLU A 64 -9.01 -7.63 6.70
N ALA A 65 -8.37 -6.74 7.44
CA ALA A 65 -8.44 -6.66 8.90
C ALA A 65 -8.45 -5.19 9.34
N THR A 66 -9.04 -4.92 10.50
CA THR A 66 -8.98 -3.61 11.14
C THR A 66 -8.25 -3.73 12.47
N ILE A 67 -7.33 -2.81 12.75
CA ILE A 67 -6.57 -2.73 13.99
C ILE A 67 -6.86 -1.37 14.63
N ASP A 68 -7.16 -1.38 15.93
CA ASP A 68 -7.47 -0.18 16.70
C ASP A 68 -6.29 0.82 16.73
N GLU A 69 -6.60 2.12 16.70
CA GLU A 69 -5.58 3.18 16.71
C GLU A 69 -4.75 3.22 18.00
N SER A 70 -5.23 2.65 19.11
CA SER A 70 -4.46 2.53 20.34
C SER A 70 -3.31 1.52 20.24
N MET A 71 -3.37 0.60 19.26
CA MET A 71 -2.37 -0.46 19.07
C MET A 71 -1.42 -0.18 17.91
N PHE A 72 -1.85 0.57 16.91
CA PHE A 72 -1.11 0.75 15.65
C PHE A 72 -1.06 2.21 15.24
N GLY A 73 0.06 2.66 14.67
CA GLY A 73 0.24 4.04 14.23
C GLY A 73 1.55 4.28 13.48
N GLU A 74 1.90 5.56 13.37
CA GLU A 74 3.10 6.03 12.66
C GLU A 74 4.37 5.33 13.16
N GLY A 75 5.18 4.83 12.23
CA GLY A 75 6.43 4.13 12.52
C GLY A 75 6.28 2.65 12.91
N THR A 76 5.05 2.14 13.08
CA THR A 76 4.83 0.74 13.45
C THR A 76 5.26 -0.19 12.33
N LYS A 77 6.06 -1.20 12.67
CA LYS A 77 6.51 -2.24 11.74
C LYS A 77 5.51 -3.38 11.69
N TYR A 78 5.28 -3.90 10.49
CA TYR A 78 4.34 -5.00 10.28
C TYR A 78 4.69 -5.84 9.06
N LYS A 79 4.11 -7.04 9.02
CA LYS A 79 4.10 -7.96 7.88
C LYS A 79 2.76 -8.69 7.81
N PHE A 80 2.54 -9.37 6.71
CA PHE A 80 1.50 -10.38 6.58
C PHE A 80 2.13 -11.78 6.79
N LEU A 81 1.63 -12.52 7.79
CA LEU A 81 1.86 -13.95 7.91
C LEU A 81 0.82 -14.65 7.03
N VAL A 82 1.27 -15.22 5.93
CA VAL A 82 0.43 -15.91 4.95
C VAL A 82 0.59 -17.41 5.12
N ARG A 83 -0.49 -18.11 5.44
CA ARG A 83 -0.57 -19.57 5.51
C ARG A 83 -1.14 -20.12 4.21
N SER A 84 -0.46 -21.04 3.59
CA SER A 84 -0.86 -21.69 2.34
C SER A 84 -0.57 -23.19 2.35
N GLN A 85 -0.89 -23.88 1.26
CA GLN A 85 -0.51 -25.29 1.11
C GLN A 85 1.00 -25.48 1.08
N ALA A 86 1.75 -24.47 0.64
CA ALA A 86 3.22 -24.51 0.56
C ALA A 86 3.90 -24.19 1.90
N GLY A 87 3.14 -23.90 2.97
CA GLY A 87 3.62 -23.53 4.29
C GLY A 87 3.39 -22.07 4.64
N ASP A 88 3.95 -21.64 5.76
CA ASP A 88 3.82 -20.30 6.33
C ASP A 88 4.95 -19.41 5.85
N VAL A 89 4.60 -18.20 5.39
CA VAL A 89 5.58 -17.21 4.93
C VAL A 89 5.24 -15.82 5.45
N TYR A 90 6.26 -15.07 5.86
CA TYR A 90 6.14 -13.66 6.22
C TYR A 90 6.40 -12.79 4.99
N LYS A 91 5.43 -11.95 4.62
CA LYS A 91 5.52 -11.06 3.45
C LYS A 91 5.42 -9.60 3.89
N ALA A 92 6.25 -8.76 3.30
CA ALA A 92 6.06 -7.32 3.36
C ALA A 92 4.78 -6.93 2.61
N ASP A 93 4.20 -5.79 2.98
CA ASP A 93 3.08 -5.21 2.25
C ASP A 93 3.59 -4.60 0.92
N PRO A 94 3.10 -5.07 -0.24
CA PRO A 94 3.51 -4.52 -1.52
C PRO A 94 3.03 -3.07 -1.75
N TYR A 95 2.09 -2.57 -0.96
CA TYR A 95 1.55 -1.22 -1.03
C TYR A 95 2.02 -0.31 0.12
N ALA A 96 2.98 -0.76 0.93
CA ALA A 96 3.56 0.08 1.98
C ALA A 96 4.33 1.27 1.38
N PHE A 97 4.11 2.46 1.93
CA PHE A 97 4.84 3.67 1.52
C PHE A 97 6.26 3.76 2.12
N TYR A 98 6.54 2.96 3.14
CA TYR A 98 7.86 2.90 3.76
C TYR A 98 8.22 1.48 4.19
N ALA A 99 9.52 1.18 4.21
CA ALA A 99 10.05 -0.12 4.60
C ALA A 99 11.32 0.03 5.43
N GLU A 100 11.64 -1.00 6.20
CA GLU A 100 12.92 -1.07 6.91
C GLU A 100 14.11 -1.08 5.94
N LYS A 101 15.24 -0.59 6.43
CA LYS A 101 16.51 -0.72 5.69
C LYS A 101 17.00 -2.17 5.73
N ALA A 102 17.56 -2.63 4.60
CA ALA A 102 18.18 -3.95 4.53
C ALA A 102 19.24 -4.13 5.63
N PRO A 103 19.37 -5.34 6.23
CA PRO A 103 18.77 -6.63 5.83
C PRO A 103 17.35 -6.87 6.36
N ALA A 104 16.79 -5.95 7.15
CA ALA A 104 15.42 -6.05 7.63
C ALA A 104 14.43 -5.91 6.46
N THR A 105 13.22 -6.44 6.61
CA THR A 105 12.27 -6.60 5.51
C THR A 105 10.81 -6.30 5.91
N ALA A 106 10.57 -5.65 7.05
CA ALA A 106 9.23 -5.28 7.43
C ALA A 106 8.77 -4.02 6.70
N SER A 107 7.48 -3.94 6.46
CA SER A 107 6.80 -2.71 6.09
C SER A 107 6.68 -1.82 7.32
N VAL A 108 6.72 -0.51 7.13
CA VAL A 108 6.56 0.48 8.19
C VAL A 108 5.40 1.38 7.81
N TYR A 109 4.44 1.56 8.71
CA TYR A 109 3.36 2.50 8.45
C TYR A 109 3.89 3.93 8.44
N TYR A 110 3.60 4.65 7.37
CA TYR A 110 4.01 6.03 7.18
C TYR A 110 2.90 6.82 6.50
N ASP A 111 2.47 7.92 7.13
CA ASP A 111 1.46 8.80 6.57
C ASP A 111 2.08 9.84 5.64
N ILE A 112 1.79 9.71 4.34
CA ILE A 112 2.27 10.66 3.30
C ILE A 112 1.33 11.85 3.09
N SER A 113 0.18 11.90 3.76
CA SER A 113 -0.85 12.94 3.54
C SER A 113 -0.40 14.33 3.97
N GLY A 114 0.56 14.41 4.89
CA GLY A 114 1.12 15.68 5.39
C GLY A 114 2.07 16.40 4.43
N TYR A 115 2.46 15.76 3.32
CA TYR A 115 3.39 16.37 2.37
C TYR A 115 2.67 17.31 1.40
N SER A 116 3.13 18.55 1.32
CA SER A 116 2.62 19.56 0.38
C SER A 116 3.62 19.80 -0.75
N TRP A 117 3.20 19.51 -1.97
CA TRP A 117 4.01 19.73 -3.16
C TRP A 117 4.12 21.23 -3.48
N SER A 118 5.33 21.73 -3.72
CA SER A 118 5.58 23.14 -4.06
C SER A 118 5.66 23.39 -5.58
N ASP A 119 5.25 22.45 -6.39
CA ASP A 119 5.41 22.41 -7.85
C ASP A 119 4.23 22.96 -8.66
N LYS A 120 3.23 23.56 -8.00
CA LYS A 120 2.01 24.09 -8.64
C LYS A 120 2.30 24.97 -9.85
N LYS A 121 3.26 25.90 -9.74
CA LYS A 121 3.65 26.79 -10.85
C LYS A 121 4.22 26.01 -12.04
N TRP A 122 5.00 24.98 -11.76
CA TRP A 122 5.56 24.11 -12.80
C TRP A 122 4.46 23.31 -13.50
N LEU A 123 3.53 22.72 -12.75
CA LEU A 123 2.39 21.98 -13.29
C LEU A 123 1.49 22.86 -14.17
N GLU A 124 1.22 24.11 -13.76
CA GLU A 124 0.45 25.06 -14.56
C GLU A 124 1.18 25.43 -15.87
N SER A 125 2.49 25.68 -15.81
CA SER A 125 3.32 25.92 -16.99
C SER A 125 3.33 24.72 -17.94
N ARG A 126 3.46 23.51 -17.40
CA ARG A 126 3.41 22.26 -18.17
C ARG A 126 2.08 22.06 -18.88
N LYS A 127 0.94 22.31 -18.21
CA LYS A 127 -0.39 22.23 -18.83
C LYS A 127 -0.53 23.18 -20.03
N LYS A 128 -0.07 24.42 -19.91
CA LYS A 128 -0.07 25.39 -21.02
C LYS A 128 0.76 24.88 -22.21
N LYS A 129 1.95 24.32 -21.95
CA LYS A 129 2.83 23.76 -23.01
C LYS A 129 2.23 22.54 -23.69
N MET A 130 1.41 21.75 -23.00
CA MET A 130 0.71 20.59 -23.59
C MET A 130 -0.44 21.00 -24.50
N ILE A 131 -1.12 22.13 -24.22
CA ILE A 131 -2.21 22.66 -25.04
C ILE A 131 -1.67 23.35 -26.30
N GLU A 132 -0.52 23.99 -26.20
CA GLU A 132 0.18 24.65 -27.30
C GLU A 132 1.60 24.06 -27.46
N PRO A 133 1.74 22.86 -28.04
CA PRO A 133 3.04 22.20 -28.12
C PRO A 133 3.97 22.98 -29.04
N LYS A 134 5.07 23.51 -28.49
CA LYS A 134 6.17 24.09 -29.24
C LYS A 134 7.27 23.04 -29.38
N TYR A 135 7.44 22.48 -30.56
CA TYR A 135 8.45 21.45 -30.84
C TYR A 135 9.89 21.94 -30.70
N GLU A 136 10.10 23.26 -30.59
CA GLU A 136 11.42 23.89 -30.39
C GLU A 136 11.83 23.98 -28.91
N THR A 137 11.03 23.46 -27.98
CA THR A 137 11.34 23.50 -26.54
C THR A 137 12.41 22.44 -26.21
N PRO A 138 13.47 22.76 -25.44
CA PRO A 138 14.45 21.77 -24.98
C PRO A 138 13.77 20.61 -24.22
N VAL A 139 14.16 19.39 -24.55
CA VAL A 139 13.66 18.17 -23.90
C VAL A 139 14.84 17.47 -23.23
N ASN A 140 14.69 17.17 -21.94
CA ASN A 140 15.61 16.29 -21.22
C ASN A 140 14.98 14.90 -21.11
N ILE A 141 15.69 13.89 -21.61
CA ILE A 141 15.30 12.50 -21.50
C ILE A 141 16.24 11.84 -20.50
N TYR A 142 15.65 11.20 -19.48
CA TYR A 142 16.39 10.42 -18.49
C TYR A 142 15.87 9.00 -18.52
N GLU A 143 16.76 8.04 -18.78
CA GLU A 143 16.45 6.61 -18.82
C GLU A 143 17.03 5.94 -17.58
N LEU A 144 16.20 5.16 -16.89
CA LEU A 144 16.56 4.36 -15.71
C LEU A 144 16.38 2.87 -16.03
N HIS A 145 17.38 2.10 -15.72
CA HIS A 145 17.33 0.64 -15.77
C HIS A 145 17.34 0.05 -14.36
#